data_e53d6100ed2473a36fb630aee4052a2c
#
_entry.id   e53d6100ed2473a36fb630aee4052a2c
#
_cell.length_a   1.000
_cell.length_b   1.000
_cell.length_c   1.000
_cell.angle_alpha   90.00
_cell.angle_beta   90.00
_cell.angle_gamma   90.00
#
_symmetry.space_group_name_H-M   'P 1'
#
loop_
_entity.id
_entity.type
_entity.pdbx_description
1 polymer ?
#
loop_
_entity_poly.entity_id
_entity_poly.type
_entity_poly.pdbx_seq_one_letter_code
_entity_poly.pdbx_strand_id
1 'polypeptide(L)'
;MRRGIAALGAFAAVTALAACSGNTPTTDSSANSNETLATLTIWADDTRFAQVQHLAEDFTASTSVAVNVVQKSEADMDTEFTTQVPTGNGPDLIVMAHDKLGALVSNGVVAPVDLGQAKEQFSDVAVKAVTYNGQTYGVPYAVESVALVRNNALTQDTPTTYDDMIASGKKAGVEYPFIIQMGDKGDPYHFYGFQTSFGAPVFNTNADGEYTSELAMGGSGGTD
;
A
#
# COMPACT_ATOMS: atom_id res chain seq x y z
N MET A 1 48.41 25.91 41.23
CA MET A 1 49.87 25.79 40.99
C MET A 1 50.09 25.31 39.57
N ARG A 2 50.85 26.10 38.82
CA ARG A 2 51.66 25.76 37.59
C ARG A 2 50.87 25.24 36.40
N ARG A 3 50.64 26.02 35.32
CA ARG A 3 51.53 26.65 34.32
C ARG A 3 52.16 25.64 33.33
N GLY A 4 51.90 25.89 32.02
CA GLY A 4 52.76 25.55 30.90
C GLY A 4 51.92 25.40 29.62
N ILE A 5 51.72 26.39 28.75
CA ILE A 5 52.50 26.96 27.65
C ILE A 5 52.55 25.98 26.44
N ALA A 6 51.77 26.27 25.44
CA ALA A 6 51.97 26.77 24.06
C ALA A 6 52.90 25.97 23.12
N ALA A 7 52.44 25.70 21.90
CA ALA A 7 53.21 25.92 20.68
C ALA A 7 52.29 25.99 19.43
N LEU A 8 52.42 27.11 18.74
CA LEU A 8 51.94 27.38 17.37
C LEU A 8 52.73 26.54 16.35
N GLY A 9 52.06 26.12 15.30
CA GLY A 9 52.67 25.61 14.09
C GLY A 9 51.86 26.01 12.87
N ALA A 10 52.19 27.19 12.32
CA ALA A 10 51.69 27.63 11.01
C ALA A 10 52.51 26.96 9.92
N PHE A 11 51.87 26.35 8.94
CA PHE A 11 52.50 26.03 7.65
C PHE A 11 51.69 26.62 6.51
N ALA A 12 52.29 27.60 5.87
CA ALA A 12 51.89 28.16 4.60
C ALA A 12 52.25 27.18 3.47
N ALA A 13 51.36 26.90 2.57
CA ALA A 13 51.64 26.18 1.35
C ALA A 13 51.28 27.01 0.12
N VAL A 14 52.22 27.13 -0.70
CA VAL A 14 52.46 27.94 -1.88
C VAL A 14 51.53 27.54 -3.04
N THR A 15 50.95 28.53 -3.69
CA THR A 15 50.30 28.49 -4.99
C THR A 15 51.33 28.30 -6.12
N ALA A 16 51.07 27.34 -6.99
CA ALA A 16 51.71 27.27 -8.30
C ALA A 16 50.65 27.38 -9.40
N LEU A 17 50.57 28.57 -10.02
CA LEU A 17 49.93 28.75 -11.31
C LEU A 17 50.92 28.27 -12.40
N ALA A 18 50.47 27.29 -13.19
CA ALA A 18 51.09 27.00 -14.47
C ALA A 18 50.08 27.31 -15.58
N ALA A 19 50.29 28.45 -16.23
CA ALA A 19 49.68 28.78 -17.50
C ALA A 19 50.42 28.04 -18.61
N CYS A 20 49.73 27.23 -19.41
CA CYS A 20 50.19 26.85 -20.73
C CYS A 20 49.07 27.13 -21.74
N SER A 21 49.35 28.14 -22.54
CA SER A 21 48.69 28.47 -23.80
C SER A 21 48.97 27.38 -24.83
N GLY A 22 47.95 26.97 -25.58
CA GLY A 22 48.19 26.19 -26.80
C GLY A 22 46.96 25.50 -27.34
N ASN A 23 46.35 26.11 -28.35
CA ASN A 23 45.66 25.51 -29.51
C ASN A 23 44.36 24.74 -29.30
N THR A 24 43.28 25.35 -29.69
CA THR A 24 41.97 24.76 -29.96
C THR A 24 42.05 23.72 -31.10
N PRO A 25 41.34 22.61 -30.95
CA PRO A 25 40.33 22.28 -31.94
C PRO A 25 38.97 22.23 -31.31
N THR A 26 38.07 22.95 -31.88
CA THR A 26 36.64 22.85 -31.72
C THR A 26 36.22 21.42 -32.01
N THR A 27 35.94 20.67 -30.97
CA THR A 27 35.15 19.45 -31.10
C THR A 27 33.82 19.76 -30.40
N ASP A 28 32.76 19.94 -31.17
CA ASP A 28 31.40 19.86 -30.75
C ASP A 28 31.21 18.49 -30.05
N SER A 29 31.46 18.47 -28.77
CA SER A 29 30.93 17.41 -27.93
C SER A 29 29.55 17.88 -27.50
N SER A 30 28.55 17.62 -28.37
CA SER A 30 27.21 17.41 -27.89
C SER A 30 27.31 16.27 -26.88
N ALA A 31 27.53 16.62 -25.64
CA ALA A 31 27.28 15.71 -24.51
C ALA A 31 25.81 15.44 -24.53
N ASN A 32 25.44 14.38 -25.25
CA ASN A 32 24.19 13.70 -25.08
C ASN A 32 24.25 13.12 -23.66
N SER A 33 23.90 13.93 -22.67
CA SER A 33 23.63 13.44 -21.33
C SER A 33 22.37 12.60 -21.44
N ASN A 34 22.54 11.34 -21.83
CA ASN A 34 21.60 10.30 -21.43
C ASN A 34 21.70 10.26 -19.90
N GLU A 35 20.98 11.14 -19.22
CA GLU A 35 20.63 10.91 -17.84
C GLU A 35 19.88 9.60 -17.83
N THR A 36 20.52 8.55 -17.37
CA THR A 36 19.86 7.27 -17.10
C THR A 36 18.88 7.58 -15.98
N LEU A 37 17.61 7.74 -16.33
CA LEU A 37 16.56 7.90 -15.36
C LEU A 37 16.64 6.70 -14.39
N ALA A 38 16.51 6.98 -13.10
CA ALA A 38 16.51 5.93 -12.09
C ALA A 38 15.42 4.90 -12.40
N THR A 39 15.73 3.63 -12.21
CA THR A 39 14.75 2.56 -12.33
C THR A 39 13.90 2.52 -11.06
N LEU A 40 12.58 2.64 -11.20
CA LEU A 40 11.66 2.44 -10.08
C LEU A 40 11.44 0.94 -9.84
N THR A 41 11.41 0.55 -8.59
CA THR A 41 11.09 -0.82 -8.18
C THR A 41 9.71 -0.84 -7.49
N ILE A 42 8.83 -1.72 -7.96
CA ILE A 42 7.48 -1.93 -7.40
C ILE A 42 7.36 -3.35 -6.90
N TRP A 43 6.87 -3.55 -5.67
CA TRP A 43 6.48 -4.86 -5.18
C TRP A 43 4.97 -5.05 -5.33
N ALA A 44 4.58 -6.20 -5.86
CA ALA A 44 3.18 -6.63 -5.98
C ALA A 44 3.06 -8.12 -5.64
N ASP A 45 1.92 -8.52 -5.09
CA ASP A 45 1.62 -9.92 -4.81
C ASP A 45 1.34 -10.71 -6.10
N ASP A 46 1.21 -12.02 -5.97
CA ASP A 46 1.00 -12.96 -7.07
C ASP A 46 -0.31 -12.70 -7.84
N THR A 47 -1.34 -12.18 -7.19
CA THR A 47 -2.63 -11.90 -7.84
C THR A 47 -2.62 -10.61 -8.64
N ARG A 48 -1.81 -9.63 -8.25
CA ARG A 48 -1.73 -8.29 -8.86
C ARG A 48 -0.52 -8.11 -9.79
N PHE A 49 0.48 -8.97 -9.65
CA PHE A 49 1.76 -8.86 -10.37
C PHE A 49 1.59 -8.66 -11.87
N ALA A 50 0.81 -9.50 -12.55
CA ALA A 50 0.68 -9.43 -14.00
C ALA A 50 0.06 -8.11 -14.49
N GLN A 51 -0.92 -7.57 -13.76
CA GLN A 51 -1.55 -6.29 -14.10
C GLN A 51 -0.61 -5.12 -13.82
N VAL A 52 0.08 -5.14 -12.69
CA VAL A 52 1.05 -4.09 -12.32
C VAL A 52 2.20 -4.08 -13.32
N GLN A 53 2.67 -5.24 -13.78
CA GLN A 53 3.70 -5.34 -14.80
C GLN A 53 3.26 -4.71 -16.12
N HIS A 54 2.04 -4.99 -16.59
CA HIS A 54 1.51 -4.37 -17.80
C HIS A 54 1.44 -2.85 -17.69
N LEU A 55 0.92 -2.33 -16.57
CA LEU A 55 0.88 -0.89 -16.32
C LEU A 55 2.28 -0.26 -16.26
N ALA A 56 3.26 -0.98 -15.71
CA ALA A 56 4.65 -0.54 -15.66
C ALA A 56 5.29 -0.46 -17.06
N GLU A 57 4.96 -1.40 -17.95
CA GLU A 57 5.38 -1.38 -19.35
C GLU A 57 4.81 -0.17 -20.09
N ASP A 58 3.51 0.11 -19.95
CA ASP A 58 2.83 1.28 -20.52
C ASP A 58 3.42 2.59 -19.98
N PHE A 59 3.68 2.65 -18.69
CA PHE A 59 4.31 3.81 -18.05
C PHE A 59 5.72 4.04 -18.60
N THR A 60 6.51 2.99 -18.69
CA THR A 60 7.87 3.06 -19.25
C THR A 60 7.84 3.53 -20.71
N ALA A 61 6.91 3.01 -21.51
CA ALA A 61 6.75 3.40 -22.92
C ALA A 61 6.37 4.88 -23.08
N SER A 62 5.56 5.42 -22.15
CA SER A 62 5.07 6.80 -22.22
C SER A 62 6.02 7.83 -21.60
N THR A 63 6.82 7.44 -20.60
CA THR A 63 7.65 8.36 -19.81
C THR A 63 9.15 8.18 -19.99
N SER A 64 9.58 7.04 -20.56
CA SER A 64 10.99 6.59 -20.61
C SER A 64 11.60 6.29 -19.22
N VAL A 65 10.81 6.27 -18.15
CA VAL A 65 11.24 5.84 -16.81
C VAL A 65 11.13 4.32 -16.74
N ALA A 66 12.26 3.64 -16.50
CA ALA A 66 12.26 2.19 -16.34
C ALA A 66 11.57 1.78 -15.03
N VAL A 67 10.74 0.75 -15.07
CA VAL A 67 10.06 0.19 -13.90
C VAL A 67 10.35 -1.30 -13.81
N ASN A 68 10.81 -1.75 -12.65
CA ASN A 68 11.03 -3.15 -12.30
C ASN A 68 9.94 -3.61 -11.33
N VAL A 69 9.07 -4.53 -11.75
CA VAL A 69 8.05 -5.11 -10.88
C VAL A 69 8.56 -6.42 -10.32
N VAL A 70 8.55 -6.55 -9.00
CA VAL A 70 8.99 -7.74 -8.28
C VAL A 70 7.78 -8.42 -7.64
N GLN A 71 7.55 -9.67 -8.00
CA GLN A 71 6.52 -10.48 -7.37
C GLN A 71 6.93 -10.90 -5.96
N LYS A 72 6.03 -10.74 -5.00
CA LYS A 72 6.19 -11.12 -3.60
C LYS A 72 5.05 -12.02 -3.15
N SER A 73 5.28 -12.80 -2.09
CA SER A 73 4.20 -13.49 -1.38
C SER A 73 3.33 -12.48 -0.64
N GLU A 74 2.01 -12.54 -0.82
CA GLU A 74 1.08 -11.67 -0.08
C GLU A 74 1.25 -11.81 1.44
N ALA A 75 1.52 -13.02 1.93
CA ALA A 75 1.66 -13.30 3.35
C ALA A 75 2.90 -12.66 4.00
N ASP A 76 3.97 -12.44 3.23
CA ASP A 76 5.27 -12.00 3.76
C ASP A 76 5.62 -10.57 3.36
N MET A 77 4.94 -10.01 2.36
CA MET A 77 5.31 -8.76 1.69
C MET A 77 5.37 -7.56 2.65
N ASP A 78 4.44 -7.44 3.59
CA ASP A 78 4.39 -6.36 4.58
C ASP A 78 5.57 -6.45 5.57
N THR A 79 5.92 -7.65 6.00
CA THR A 79 7.04 -7.91 6.90
C THR A 79 8.38 -7.66 6.21
N GLU A 80 8.53 -8.13 4.97
CA GLU A 80 9.71 -7.87 4.17
C GLU A 80 9.89 -6.37 3.89
N PHE A 81 8.80 -5.68 3.51
CA PHE A 81 8.82 -4.25 3.25
C PHE A 81 9.28 -3.46 4.48
N THR A 82 8.66 -3.71 5.63
CA THR A 82 8.99 -3.05 6.90
C THR A 82 10.45 -3.27 7.30
N THR A 83 11.02 -4.44 6.95
CA THR A 83 12.40 -4.79 7.30
C THR A 83 13.42 -4.22 6.31
N GLN A 84 13.08 -4.20 5.02
CA GLN A 84 14.04 -3.86 3.95
C GLN A 84 14.12 -2.36 3.66
N VAL A 85 13.00 -1.62 3.78
CA VAL A 85 12.97 -0.17 3.51
C VAL A 85 13.98 0.61 4.37
N PRO A 86 14.06 0.40 5.71
CA PRO A 86 15.03 1.13 6.53
C PRO A 86 16.51 0.83 6.20
N THR A 87 16.77 -0.29 5.53
CA THR A 87 18.12 -0.68 5.12
C THR A 87 18.49 -0.22 3.70
N GLY A 88 17.57 0.46 3.01
CA GLY A 88 17.74 0.89 1.62
C GLY A 88 17.61 -0.23 0.58
N ASN A 89 17.10 -1.41 0.97
CA ASN A 89 16.91 -2.55 0.08
C ASN A 89 15.41 -2.77 -0.28
N GLY A 90 14.53 -1.91 0.20
CA GLY A 90 13.10 -1.95 -0.14
C GLY A 90 12.81 -1.40 -1.54
N PRO A 91 11.56 -1.55 -2.02
CA PRO A 91 11.10 -0.97 -3.26
C PRO A 91 10.78 0.52 -3.09
N ASP A 92 10.62 1.23 -4.21
CA ASP A 92 10.10 2.60 -4.22
C ASP A 92 8.57 2.63 -3.99
N LEU A 93 7.87 1.59 -4.44
CA LEU A 93 6.42 1.45 -4.33
C LEU A 93 6.04 0.03 -3.93
N ILE A 94 4.93 -0.09 -3.20
CA ILE A 94 4.32 -1.37 -2.85
C ILE A 94 2.82 -1.35 -3.16
N VAL A 95 2.32 -2.41 -3.78
CA VAL A 95 0.88 -2.58 -4.05
C VAL A 95 0.33 -3.62 -3.08
N MET A 96 -0.55 -3.19 -2.17
CA MET A 96 -1.07 -4.04 -1.11
C MET A 96 -2.43 -3.57 -0.59
N ALA A 97 -3.08 -4.38 0.22
CA ALA A 97 -4.29 -4.00 0.93
C ALA A 97 -4.01 -2.89 1.97
N HIS A 98 -5.01 -2.04 2.21
CA HIS A 98 -4.86 -0.85 3.07
C HIS A 98 -4.84 -1.14 4.57
N ASP A 99 -5.23 -2.33 5.00
CA ASP A 99 -5.38 -2.71 6.42
C ASP A 99 -4.08 -2.61 7.24
N LYS A 100 -2.92 -2.65 6.57
CA LYS A 100 -1.60 -2.50 7.18
C LYS A 100 -1.08 -1.05 7.21
N LEU A 101 -1.80 -0.10 6.60
CA LEU A 101 -1.30 1.27 6.44
C LEU A 101 -0.89 1.91 7.77
N GLY A 102 -1.70 1.78 8.81
CA GLY A 102 -1.39 2.32 10.13
C GLY A 102 -0.07 1.79 10.71
N ALA A 103 0.21 0.50 10.52
CA ALA A 103 1.48 -0.11 10.94
C ALA A 103 2.66 0.40 10.11
N LEU A 104 2.51 0.55 8.79
CA LEU A 104 3.56 1.07 7.91
C LEU A 104 3.91 2.53 8.25
N VAL A 105 2.91 3.37 8.51
CA VAL A 105 3.11 4.76 8.94
C VAL A 105 3.80 4.81 10.30
N SER A 106 3.36 4.00 11.25
CA SER A 106 3.95 3.95 12.60
C SER A 106 5.41 3.48 12.59
N ASN A 107 5.78 2.62 11.65
CA ASN A 107 7.15 2.16 11.44
C ASN A 107 7.99 3.16 10.60
N GLY A 108 7.39 4.23 10.07
CA GLY A 108 8.09 5.25 9.28
C GLY A 108 8.61 4.74 7.93
N VAL A 109 7.99 3.71 7.36
CA VAL A 109 8.46 3.07 6.11
C VAL A 109 7.69 3.54 4.87
N VAL A 110 6.69 4.39 5.03
CA VAL A 110 5.94 5.04 3.95
C VAL A 110 5.97 6.55 4.09
N ALA A 111 6.00 7.24 2.96
CA ALA A 111 5.99 8.69 2.89
C ALA A 111 4.56 9.21 2.57
N PRO A 112 4.22 10.42 3.01
CA PRO A 112 2.99 11.08 2.61
C PRO A 112 2.93 11.28 1.09
N VAL A 113 1.72 11.13 0.54
CA VAL A 113 1.44 11.36 -0.88
C VAL A 113 0.32 12.39 -1.00
N ASP A 114 0.56 13.44 -1.78
CA ASP A 114 -0.48 14.40 -2.16
C ASP A 114 -1.21 13.90 -3.40
N LEU A 115 -2.50 13.61 -3.27
CA LEU A 115 -3.34 13.19 -4.40
C LEU A 115 -3.72 14.37 -5.32
N GLY A 116 -3.52 15.60 -4.88
CA GLY A 116 -3.85 16.80 -5.65
C GLY A 116 -5.28 16.75 -6.20
N GLN A 117 -5.46 17.19 -7.46
CA GLN A 117 -6.76 17.15 -8.13
C GLN A 117 -7.26 15.72 -8.44
N ALA A 118 -6.37 14.73 -8.47
CA ALA A 118 -6.78 13.34 -8.70
C ALA A 118 -7.64 12.80 -7.56
N LYS A 119 -7.61 13.42 -6.38
CA LYS A 119 -8.44 13.04 -5.23
C LYS A 119 -9.94 12.97 -5.58
N GLU A 120 -10.41 13.90 -6.43
CA GLU A 120 -11.82 13.99 -6.85
C GLU A 120 -12.25 12.82 -7.76
N GLN A 121 -11.30 12.07 -8.32
CA GLN A 121 -11.56 10.91 -9.17
C GLN A 121 -11.76 9.61 -8.38
N PHE A 122 -11.41 9.60 -7.10
CA PHE A 122 -11.57 8.45 -6.23
C PHE A 122 -12.86 8.57 -5.40
N SER A 123 -13.45 7.42 -5.07
CA SER A 123 -14.54 7.39 -4.10
C SER A 123 -14.04 7.79 -2.70
N ASP A 124 -14.91 8.38 -1.88
CA ASP A 124 -14.56 8.82 -0.53
C ASP A 124 -14.00 7.68 0.33
N VAL A 125 -14.56 6.46 0.20
CA VAL A 125 -14.08 5.30 0.93
C VAL A 125 -12.66 4.91 0.54
N ALA A 126 -12.30 5.05 -0.74
CA ALA A 126 -10.95 4.76 -1.22
C ALA A 126 -9.92 5.77 -0.69
N VAL A 127 -10.28 7.07 -0.71
CA VAL A 127 -9.43 8.11 -0.12
C VAL A 127 -9.26 7.91 1.38
N LYS A 128 -10.36 7.58 2.08
CA LYS A 128 -10.33 7.31 3.53
C LYS A 128 -9.44 6.11 3.85
N ALA A 129 -9.45 5.06 3.03
CA ALA A 129 -8.64 3.86 3.21
C ALA A 129 -7.12 4.13 3.14
N VAL A 130 -6.68 5.14 2.39
CA VAL A 130 -5.26 5.53 2.28
C VAL A 130 -4.90 6.73 3.16
N THR A 131 -5.82 7.17 4.04
CA THR A 131 -5.63 8.29 4.95
C THR A 131 -5.40 7.77 6.37
N TYR A 132 -4.35 8.27 7.03
CA TYR A 132 -4.04 7.98 8.41
C TYR A 132 -3.67 9.26 9.14
N ASN A 133 -4.29 9.53 10.30
CA ASN A 133 -4.11 10.78 11.05
C ASN A 133 -4.26 12.05 10.19
N GLY A 134 -5.25 12.07 9.30
CA GLY A 134 -5.56 13.21 8.45
C GLY A 134 -4.63 13.40 7.25
N GLN A 135 -3.67 12.50 7.00
CA GLN A 135 -2.73 12.58 5.89
C GLN A 135 -2.83 11.34 4.99
N THR A 136 -2.76 11.52 3.67
CA THR A 136 -2.74 10.42 2.70
C THR A 136 -1.32 9.86 2.52
N TYR A 137 -1.22 8.53 2.43
CA TYR A 137 0.04 7.79 2.30
C TYR A 137 0.05 6.83 1.11
N GLY A 138 -1.00 6.81 0.32
CA GLY A 138 -1.10 5.95 -0.84
C GLY A 138 -2.04 6.49 -1.90
N VAL A 139 -1.96 5.91 -3.09
CA VAL A 139 -2.87 6.16 -4.21
C VAL A 139 -3.80 4.97 -4.30
N PRO A 140 -5.14 5.16 -4.26
CA PRO A 140 -6.06 4.04 -4.42
C PRO A 140 -5.89 3.36 -5.77
N TYR A 141 -5.68 2.04 -5.75
CA TYR A 141 -5.54 1.23 -6.97
C TYR A 141 -6.86 0.56 -7.35
N ALA A 142 -7.54 -0.06 -6.37
CA ALA A 142 -8.82 -0.72 -6.54
C ALA A 142 -9.63 -0.66 -5.26
N VAL A 143 -10.94 -0.85 -5.37
CA VAL A 143 -11.85 -1.05 -4.23
C VAL A 143 -12.49 -2.42 -4.38
N GLU A 144 -12.37 -3.24 -3.34
CA GLU A 144 -12.95 -4.57 -3.27
C GLU A 144 -13.90 -4.66 -2.09
N SER A 145 -14.89 -5.53 -2.18
CA SER A 145 -15.76 -5.85 -1.05
C SER A 145 -16.21 -7.30 -1.08
N VAL A 146 -16.42 -7.86 0.10
CA VAL A 146 -17.16 -9.12 0.22
C VAL A 146 -18.63 -8.87 -0.16
N ALA A 147 -19.20 -9.72 -0.97
CA ALA A 147 -20.57 -9.60 -1.45
C ALA A 147 -21.30 -10.94 -1.43
N LEU A 148 -22.62 -10.89 -1.23
CA LEU A 148 -23.46 -12.05 -1.42
C LEU A 148 -23.65 -12.31 -2.92
N VAL A 149 -23.20 -13.46 -3.39
CA VAL A 149 -23.35 -13.89 -4.79
C VAL A 149 -24.51 -14.88 -4.89
N ARG A 150 -25.46 -14.57 -5.77
CA ARG A 150 -26.62 -15.43 -6.06
C ARG A 150 -26.40 -16.21 -7.34
N ASN A 151 -26.68 -17.51 -7.31
CA ASN A 151 -26.77 -18.31 -8.53
C ASN A 151 -28.15 -18.13 -9.17
N ASN A 152 -28.22 -17.38 -10.28
CA ASN A 152 -29.46 -17.07 -10.99
C ASN A 152 -30.12 -18.29 -11.66
N ALA A 153 -29.41 -19.41 -11.83
CA ALA A 153 -30.00 -20.65 -12.31
C ALA A 153 -30.82 -21.39 -11.25
N LEU A 154 -30.56 -21.11 -9.97
CA LEU A 154 -31.25 -21.74 -8.84
C LEU A 154 -32.39 -20.91 -8.28
N THR A 155 -32.21 -19.59 -8.21
CA THR A 155 -33.22 -18.68 -7.69
C THR A 155 -33.13 -17.30 -8.33
N GLN A 156 -34.28 -16.62 -8.44
CA GLN A 156 -34.36 -15.20 -8.83
C GLN A 156 -34.72 -14.30 -7.64
N ASP A 157 -34.91 -14.89 -6.46
CA ASP A 157 -35.22 -14.13 -5.25
C ASP A 157 -34.09 -13.20 -4.89
N THR A 158 -34.36 -12.02 -4.35
CA THR A 158 -33.40 -11.06 -3.85
C THR A 158 -33.56 -10.92 -2.34
N PRO A 159 -32.95 -11.80 -1.55
CA PRO A 159 -33.11 -11.78 -0.10
C PRO A 159 -32.54 -10.51 0.50
N THR A 160 -33.21 -9.97 1.51
CA THR A 160 -32.78 -8.79 2.26
C THR A 160 -32.37 -9.12 3.68
N THR A 161 -32.67 -10.32 4.14
CA THR A 161 -32.30 -10.86 5.46
C THR A 161 -31.64 -12.22 5.31
N TYR A 162 -30.96 -12.66 6.36
CA TYR A 162 -30.38 -13.99 6.42
C TYR A 162 -31.45 -15.07 6.30
N ASP A 163 -32.55 -14.90 7.00
CA ASP A 163 -33.70 -15.88 6.96
C ASP A 163 -34.30 -15.99 5.56
N ASP A 164 -34.49 -14.88 4.86
CA ASP A 164 -34.94 -14.85 3.46
C ASP A 164 -34.00 -15.61 2.55
N MET A 165 -32.67 -15.44 2.75
CA MET A 165 -31.65 -16.13 2.00
C MET A 165 -31.72 -17.64 2.20
N ILE A 166 -31.83 -18.09 3.44
CA ILE A 166 -31.99 -19.51 3.78
C ILE A 166 -33.31 -20.06 3.22
N ALA A 167 -34.40 -19.30 3.33
CA ALA A 167 -35.70 -19.71 2.78
C ALA A 167 -35.67 -19.85 1.25
N SER A 168 -35.02 -18.92 0.55
CA SER A 168 -34.85 -18.98 -0.91
C SER A 168 -34.04 -20.21 -1.35
N GLY A 169 -32.95 -20.52 -0.67
CA GLY A 169 -32.16 -21.72 -0.96
C GLY A 169 -32.95 -23.02 -0.70
N LYS A 170 -33.67 -23.11 0.40
CA LYS A 170 -34.55 -24.26 0.69
C LYS A 170 -35.64 -24.42 -0.38
N LYS A 171 -36.26 -23.32 -0.83
CA LYS A 171 -37.26 -23.32 -1.91
C LYS A 171 -36.66 -23.81 -3.23
N ALA A 172 -35.39 -23.49 -3.50
CA ALA A 172 -34.66 -23.97 -4.66
C ALA A 172 -34.24 -25.45 -4.57
N GLY A 173 -34.45 -26.11 -3.43
CA GLY A 173 -34.19 -27.54 -3.21
C GLY A 173 -32.68 -27.86 -3.13
N VAL A 174 -31.83 -26.91 -2.79
CA VAL A 174 -30.39 -27.13 -2.65
C VAL A 174 -30.07 -27.68 -1.25
N GLU A 175 -29.05 -28.51 -1.16
CA GLU A 175 -28.56 -29.08 0.09
C GLU A 175 -28.01 -28.01 1.04
N TYR A 176 -27.25 -27.04 0.47
CA TYR A 176 -26.67 -25.93 1.21
C TYR A 176 -27.26 -24.60 0.73
N PRO A 177 -28.26 -24.06 1.45
CA PRO A 177 -28.92 -22.79 1.11
C PRO A 177 -27.98 -21.59 1.08
N PHE A 178 -26.90 -21.64 1.85
CA PHE A 178 -25.87 -20.63 1.93
C PHE A 178 -24.52 -21.30 2.14
N ILE A 179 -23.48 -20.76 1.48
CA ILE A 179 -22.12 -21.21 1.61
C ILE A 179 -21.23 -19.98 1.85
N ILE A 180 -20.36 -20.07 2.84
CA ILE A 180 -19.35 -19.09 3.14
C ILE A 180 -17.97 -19.76 3.12
N GLN A 181 -16.96 -19.06 2.61
CA GLN A 181 -15.58 -19.54 2.70
C GLN A 181 -15.16 -19.61 4.17
N MET A 182 -14.62 -20.77 4.56
CA MET A 182 -14.09 -20.97 5.90
C MET A 182 -12.94 -21.97 5.81
N GLY A 183 -11.74 -21.55 6.21
CA GLY A 183 -10.59 -22.44 6.30
C GLY A 183 -10.53 -23.18 7.65
N ASP A 184 -9.57 -24.09 7.79
CA ASP A 184 -9.36 -24.87 9.03
C ASP A 184 -9.09 -23.98 10.26
N LYS A 185 -8.58 -22.76 10.04
CA LYS A 185 -8.29 -21.76 11.09
C LYS A 185 -9.37 -20.71 11.24
N GLY A 186 -10.50 -20.85 10.53
CA GLY A 186 -11.52 -19.82 10.39
C GLY A 186 -11.19 -18.84 9.26
N ASP A 187 -12.15 -17.99 8.94
CA ASP A 187 -12.00 -16.92 7.95
C ASP A 187 -12.70 -15.64 8.46
N PRO A 188 -12.03 -14.85 9.28
CA PRO A 188 -12.62 -13.63 9.84
C PRO A 188 -12.96 -12.59 8.77
N TYR A 189 -12.27 -12.58 7.64
CA TYR A 189 -12.52 -11.65 6.55
C TYR A 189 -13.90 -11.86 5.92
N HIS A 190 -14.23 -13.09 5.50
CA HIS A 190 -15.55 -13.39 4.93
C HIS A 190 -16.66 -13.38 5.98
N PHE A 191 -16.34 -13.70 7.22
CA PHE A 191 -17.31 -13.71 8.32
C PHE A 191 -17.61 -12.31 8.87
N TYR A 192 -16.78 -11.32 8.61
CA TYR A 192 -16.88 -9.97 9.17
C TYR A 192 -18.24 -9.30 8.91
N GLY A 193 -18.79 -9.45 7.70
CA GLY A 193 -20.11 -8.91 7.35
C GLY A 193 -21.25 -9.50 8.19
N PHE A 194 -21.19 -10.78 8.53
CA PHE A 194 -22.13 -11.41 9.45
C PHE A 194 -21.96 -10.87 10.86
N GLN A 195 -20.77 -10.94 11.40
CA GLN A 195 -20.44 -10.47 12.74
C GLN A 195 -20.93 -9.03 12.96
N THR A 196 -20.65 -8.13 12.04
CA THR A 196 -21.03 -6.72 12.15
C THR A 196 -22.55 -6.50 11.99
N SER A 197 -23.24 -7.33 11.20
CA SER A 197 -24.70 -7.25 11.03
C SER A 197 -25.46 -7.59 12.31
N PHE A 198 -24.86 -8.36 13.21
CA PHE A 198 -25.37 -8.64 14.55
C PHE A 198 -24.91 -7.64 15.61
N GLY A 199 -24.29 -6.52 15.21
CA GLY A 199 -23.88 -5.47 16.12
C GLY A 199 -22.59 -5.77 16.89
N ALA A 200 -21.76 -6.68 16.39
CA ALA A 200 -20.48 -7.05 17.00
C ALA A 200 -19.27 -6.58 16.15
N PRO A 201 -19.00 -5.27 16.05
CA PRO A 201 -17.80 -4.79 15.38
C PRO A 201 -16.55 -5.21 16.15
N VAL A 202 -15.40 -5.29 15.46
CA VAL A 202 -14.13 -5.65 16.12
C VAL A 202 -13.62 -4.51 16.99
N PHE A 203 -13.69 -3.28 16.48
CA PHE A 203 -13.24 -2.07 17.19
C PHE A 203 -14.36 -1.04 17.27
N ASN A 204 -14.32 -0.23 18.30
CA ASN A 204 -15.16 0.96 18.39
C ASN A 204 -14.73 2.02 17.37
N THR A 205 -15.67 2.92 17.04
CA THR A 205 -15.39 4.11 16.23
C THR A 205 -15.54 5.37 17.07
N ASN A 206 -14.73 6.39 16.76
CA ASN A 206 -14.85 7.73 17.36
C ASN A 206 -16.01 8.52 16.70
N ALA A 207 -16.21 9.77 17.13
CA ALA A 207 -17.27 10.64 16.60
C ALA A 207 -17.11 10.96 15.10
N ASP A 208 -15.89 10.87 14.56
CA ASP A 208 -15.58 11.10 13.14
C ASP A 208 -15.74 9.83 12.30
N GLY A 209 -16.12 8.71 12.95
CA GLY A 209 -16.29 7.40 12.31
C GLY A 209 -14.96 6.69 12.00
N GLU A 210 -13.88 7.07 12.66
CA GLU A 210 -12.58 6.39 12.57
C GLU A 210 -12.49 5.30 13.64
N TYR A 211 -11.84 4.18 13.30
CA TYR A 211 -11.62 3.10 14.26
C TYR A 211 -10.67 3.52 15.38
N THR A 212 -11.01 3.11 16.60
CA THR A 212 -10.16 3.28 17.77
C THR A 212 -9.40 1.98 18.07
N SER A 213 -8.51 2.00 19.05
CA SER A 213 -7.85 0.79 19.57
C SER A 213 -8.69 0.03 20.59
N GLU A 214 -9.90 0.51 20.90
CA GLU A 214 -10.80 -0.15 21.83
C GLU A 214 -11.54 -1.31 21.16
N LEU A 215 -11.39 -2.51 21.72
CA LEU A 215 -12.13 -3.69 21.26
C LEU A 215 -13.61 -3.54 21.60
N ALA A 216 -14.45 -3.74 20.58
CA ALA A 216 -15.90 -3.81 20.73
C ALA A 216 -16.42 -5.26 20.76
N MET A 217 -15.58 -6.24 20.38
CA MET A 217 -15.90 -7.66 20.44
C MET A 217 -16.15 -8.10 21.89
N GLY A 218 -17.21 -8.90 22.09
CA GLY A 218 -17.61 -9.36 23.44
C GLY A 218 -18.65 -8.47 24.14
N GLY A 219 -19.20 -7.47 23.45
CA GLY A 219 -20.43 -6.79 23.87
C GLY A 219 -21.64 -7.72 23.73
N SER A 220 -22.82 -7.23 24.14
CA SER A 220 -24.08 -8.02 24.13
C SER A 220 -24.43 -8.57 22.74
N GLY A 221 -24.01 -7.92 21.64
CA GLY A 221 -24.22 -8.40 20.29
C GLY A 221 -23.22 -9.46 19.81
N GLY A 222 -22.17 -9.74 20.56
CA GLY A 222 -21.14 -10.74 20.21
C GLY A 222 -21.32 -12.10 20.91
N THR A 223 -22.38 -12.25 21.69
CA THR A 223 -22.67 -13.46 22.49
C THR A 223 -23.95 -14.20 22.09
N ASP A 224 -24.70 -13.71 21.09
CA ASP A 224 -25.94 -14.31 20.59
C ASP A 224 -25.74 -15.25 19.39
#